data_addb801869eec35f2ee5ed530eab377d
#
_entry.id   addb801869eec35f2ee5ed530eab377d
#
_cell.length_a   1.000
_cell.length_b   1.000
_cell.length_c   1.000
_cell.angle_alpha   90.00
_cell.angle_beta   90.00
_cell.angle_gamma   90.00
#
_symmetry.space_group_name_H-M   'P 1'
#
loop_
_entity.id
_entity.type
_entity.pdbx_description
1 polymer ?
#
loop_
_entity_poly.entity_id
_entity_poly.type
_entity_poly.pdbx_seq_one_letter_code
_entity_poly.pdbx_strand_id
1 'polypeptide(L)'
;EIKGSTELRSFAAHFNSIMDKNNELDSSRSEFVSNVSHELKTPITSIKVLADSLNTQENVPVEVYREFMLDIVSEIDRENKIIEDLLCMVRLDRASSALNISSVNMNELLELVLKRLKPLAAKKNIELLFESFRPVVAQVDEVKITQVISNLVENAIKYNNVDGWVHVSLNADHQF
;
A
#
# COMPACT_ATOMS: atom_id res chain seq x y z
N GLU A 1 9.10 -30.05 48.78
CA GLU A 1 8.57 -29.08 47.78
C GLU A 1 9.42 -29.13 46.51
N ILE A 2 8.83 -29.64 45.45
CA ILE A 2 9.52 -29.88 44.16
C ILE A 2 9.60 -28.50 43.44
N LYS A 3 10.72 -27.77 43.61
CA LYS A 3 11.01 -26.56 42.83
C LYS A 3 10.90 -26.78 41.31
N GLY A 4 11.10 -28.01 40.83
CA GLY A 4 11.01 -28.33 39.41
C GLY A 4 9.63 -28.22 38.78
N SER A 5 8.53 -28.20 39.54
CA SER A 5 7.19 -28.12 38.96
C SER A 5 6.83 -26.71 38.48
N THR A 6 7.39 -25.66 39.08
CA THR A 6 7.14 -24.27 38.71
C THR A 6 7.97 -23.90 37.49
N GLU A 7 9.22 -24.33 37.43
CA GLU A 7 10.11 -24.10 36.28
C GLU A 7 9.62 -24.85 35.02
N LEU A 8 9.14 -26.10 35.19
CA LEU A 8 8.54 -26.87 34.10
C LEU A 8 7.23 -26.26 33.61
N ARG A 9 6.41 -25.71 34.51
CA ARG A 9 5.19 -24.97 34.09
C ARG A 9 5.53 -23.68 33.37
N SER A 10 6.52 -22.94 33.85
CA SER A 10 7.00 -21.71 33.18
C SER A 10 7.57 -22.03 31.79
N PHE A 11 8.37 -23.10 31.69
CA PHE A 11 8.92 -23.56 30.41
C PHE A 11 7.80 -23.99 29.45
N ALA A 12 6.83 -24.79 29.92
CA ALA A 12 5.69 -25.22 29.11
C ALA A 12 4.84 -24.02 28.64
N ALA A 13 4.62 -23.02 29.50
CA ALA A 13 3.89 -21.81 29.12
C ALA A 13 4.64 -20.98 28.05
N HIS A 14 5.97 -20.82 28.19
CA HIS A 14 6.78 -20.15 27.17
C HIS A 14 6.82 -20.94 25.86
N PHE A 15 6.97 -22.27 25.95
CA PHE A 15 6.94 -23.13 24.77
C PHE A 15 5.62 -23.03 24.02
N ASN A 16 4.49 -23.12 24.72
CA ASN A 16 3.17 -22.97 24.12
C ASN A 16 3.01 -21.56 23.48
N SER A 17 3.44 -20.50 24.15
CA SER A 17 3.41 -19.16 23.60
C SER A 17 4.24 -19.01 22.31
N ILE A 18 5.40 -19.69 22.22
CA ILE A 18 6.21 -19.71 21.00
C ILE A 18 5.49 -20.49 19.90
N MET A 19 4.88 -21.64 20.23
CA MET A 19 4.12 -22.44 19.27
C MET A 19 2.88 -21.69 18.75
N ASP A 20 2.17 -21.00 19.63
CA ASP A 20 1.01 -20.19 19.24
C ASP A 20 1.42 -19.06 18.28
N LYS A 21 2.50 -18.34 18.61
CA LYS A 21 3.05 -17.30 17.70
C LYS A 21 3.49 -17.88 16.36
N ASN A 22 4.08 -19.06 16.36
CA ASN A 22 4.52 -19.71 15.12
C ASN A 22 3.31 -20.10 14.25
N ASN A 23 2.26 -20.64 14.87
CA ASN A 23 1.00 -20.98 14.19
C ASN A 23 0.29 -19.73 13.64
N GLU A 24 0.28 -18.63 14.39
CA GLU A 24 -0.24 -17.32 13.93
C GLU A 24 0.53 -16.81 12.71
N LEU A 25 1.87 -16.91 12.72
CA LEU A 25 2.72 -16.50 11.60
C LEU A 25 2.48 -17.37 10.36
N ASP A 26 2.36 -18.70 10.52
CA ASP A 26 2.08 -19.60 9.41
C ASP A 26 0.67 -19.40 8.83
N SER A 27 -0.32 -19.14 9.69
CA SER A 27 -1.67 -18.80 9.26
C SER A 27 -1.71 -17.48 8.48
N SER A 28 -1.08 -16.42 9.02
CA SER A 28 -0.97 -15.12 8.36
C SER A 28 -0.25 -15.23 7.01
N ARG A 29 0.81 -16.02 6.93
CA ARG A 29 1.54 -16.27 5.69
C ARG A 29 0.68 -17.00 4.64
N SER A 30 -0.09 -17.99 5.08
CA SER A 30 -0.99 -18.75 4.20
C SER A 30 -2.12 -17.86 3.67
N GLU A 31 -2.71 -17.03 4.53
CA GLU A 31 -3.72 -16.05 4.16
C GLU A 31 -3.17 -15.00 3.19
N PHE A 32 -1.95 -14.49 3.45
CA PHE A 32 -1.25 -13.58 2.54
C PHE A 32 -1.09 -14.19 1.14
N VAL A 33 -0.57 -15.42 1.03
CA VAL A 33 -0.38 -16.09 -0.27
C VAL A 33 -1.72 -16.30 -1.00
N SER A 34 -2.78 -16.66 -0.26
CA SER A 34 -4.12 -16.81 -0.81
C SER A 34 -4.66 -15.49 -1.37
N ASN A 35 -4.56 -14.42 -0.58
CA ASN A 35 -5.03 -13.09 -0.98
C ASN A 35 -4.26 -12.57 -2.20
N VAL A 36 -2.93 -12.71 -2.20
CA VAL A 36 -2.07 -12.37 -3.36
C VAL A 36 -2.52 -13.12 -4.61
N SER A 37 -2.74 -14.43 -4.48
CA SER A 37 -3.17 -15.27 -5.61
C SER A 37 -4.52 -14.82 -6.18
N HIS A 38 -5.44 -14.41 -5.33
CA HIS A 38 -6.74 -13.88 -5.74
C HIS A 38 -6.62 -12.51 -6.42
N GLU A 39 -5.83 -11.59 -5.83
CA GLU A 39 -5.62 -10.25 -6.37
C GLU A 39 -4.90 -10.25 -7.73
N LEU A 40 -3.97 -11.19 -7.96
CA LEU A 40 -3.30 -11.36 -9.24
C LEU A 40 -4.17 -12.08 -10.29
N LYS A 41 -5.02 -13.00 -9.86
CA LYS A 41 -5.86 -13.78 -10.81
C LYS A 41 -6.92 -12.93 -11.50
N THR A 42 -7.46 -11.94 -10.82
CA THR A 42 -8.56 -11.10 -11.33
C THR A 42 -8.16 -10.31 -12.57
N PRO A 43 -7.10 -9.45 -12.56
CA PRO A 43 -6.68 -8.69 -13.73
C PRO A 43 -6.19 -9.59 -14.86
N ILE A 44 -5.46 -10.68 -14.57
CA ILE A 44 -5.05 -11.66 -15.59
C ILE A 44 -6.25 -12.27 -16.30
N THR A 45 -7.31 -12.59 -15.55
CA THR A 45 -8.55 -13.12 -16.14
C THR A 45 -9.25 -12.06 -17.01
N SER A 46 -9.30 -10.81 -16.57
CA SER A 46 -9.83 -9.68 -17.37
C SER A 46 -9.06 -9.52 -18.69
N ILE A 47 -7.73 -9.47 -18.63
CA ILE A 47 -6.88 -9.36 -19.82
C ILE A 47 -7.15 -10.52 -20.78
N LYS A 48 -7.24 -11.76 -20.26
CA LYS A 48 -7.53 -12.93 -21.07
C LYS A 48 -8.88 -12.83 -21.74
N VAL A 49 -9.94 -12.44 -21.03
CA VAL A 49 -11.30 -12.29 -21.59
C VAL A 49 -11.30 -11.23 -22.69
N LEU A 50 -10.65 -10.10 -22.49
CA LEU A 50 -10.53 -9.03 -23.50
C LEU A 50 -9.78 -9.53 -24.74
N ALA A 51 -8.65 -10.21 -24.57
CA ALA A 51 -7.86 -10.76 -25.65
C ALA A 51 -8.62 -11.86 -26.43
N ASP A 52 -9.29 -12.78 -25.72
CA ASP A 52 -10.09 -13.84 -26.32
C ASP A 52 -11.29 -13.25 -27.11
N SER A 53 -11.91 -12.20 -26.59
CA SER A 53 -13.00 -11.49 -27.26
C SER A 53 -12.56 -10.87 -28.58
N LEU A 54 -11.35 -10.28 -28.64
CA LEU A 54 -10.78 -9.76 -29.89
C LEU A 54 -10.45 -10.84 -30.88
N ASN A 55 -9.96 -12.00 -30.43
CA ASN A 55 -9.58 -13.12 -31.29
C ASN A 55 -10.77 -13.87 -31.95
N THR A 56 -11.95 -13.80 -31.32
CA THR A 56 -13.14 -14.51 -31.76
C THR A 56 -14.02 -13.69 -32.74
N GLN A 57 -13.77 -12.39 -32.87
CA GLN A 57 -14.55 -11.51 -33.72
C GLN A 57 -13.84 -11.29 -35.06
N GLU A 58 -14.52 -11.62 -36.17
CA GLU A 58 -14.08 -11.27 -37.53
C GLU A 58 -14.47 -9.81 -37.82
N ASN A 59 -13.55 -9.04 -38.41
CA ASN A 59 -13.77 -7.63 -38.80
C ASN A 59 -14.08 -6.64 -37.67
N VAL A 60 -13.34 -6.71 -36.57
CA VAL A 60 -13.45 -5.71 -35.50
C VAL A 60 -13.05 -4.33 -36.05
N PRO A 61 -13.87 -3.29 -35.85
CA PRO A 61 -13.50 -1.91 -36.20
C PRO A 61 -12.23 -1.47 -35.44
N VAL A 62 -11.37 -0.69 -36.13
CA VAL A 62 -10.09 -0.25 -35.55
C VAL A 62 -10.29 0.55 -34.24
N GLU A 63 -11.37 1.29 -34.14
CA GLU A 63 -11.74 2.06 -32.96
C GLU A 63 -12.01 1.15 -31.76
N VAL A 64 -12.78 0.09 -31.97
CA VAL A 64 -13.09 -0.93 -30.93
C VAL A 64 -11.83 -1.69 -30.55
N TYR A 65 -11.00 -2.08 -31.53
CA TYR A 65 -9.70 -2.71 -31.25
C TYR A 65 -8.81 -1.83 -30.38
N ARG A 66 -8.77 -0.52 -30.66
CA ARG A 66 -7.99 0.44 -29.87
C ARG A 66 -8.51 0.58 -28.44
N GLU A 67 -9.81 0.60 -28.24
CA GLU A 67 -10.46 0.67 -26.93
C GLU A 67 -10.11 -0.56 -26.08
N PHE A 68 -10.25 -1.77 -26.62
CA PHE A 68 -9.84 -3.00 -25.95
C PHE A 68 -8.35 -3.02 -25.59
N MET A 69 -7.48 -2.53 -26.47
CA MET A 69 -6.05 -2.44 -26.19
C MET A 69 -5.74 -1.45 -25.06
N LEU A 70 -6.47 -0.35 -24.95
CA LEU A 70 -6.33 0.60 -23.82
C LEU A 70 -6.78 -0.04 -22.52
N ASP A 71 -7.85 -0.83 -22.53
CA ASP A 71 -8.32 -1.55 -21.34
C ASP A 71 -7.29 -2.60 -20.90
N ILE A 72 -6.71 -3.36 -21.84
CA ILE A 72 -5.63 -4.31 -21.55
C ILE A 72 -4.42 -3.61 -20.92
N VAL A 73 -3.99 -2.48 -21.48
CA VAL A 73 -2.87 -1.69 -20.91
C VAL A 73 -3.20 -1.21 -19.50
N SER A 74 -4.42 -0.75 -19.27
CA SER A 74 -4.88 -0.31 -17.94
C SER A 74 -4.84 -1.44 -16.92
N GLU A 75 -5.24 -2.67 -17.31
CA GLU A 75 -5.16 -3.84 -16.41
C GLU A 75 -3.72 -4.28 -16.14
N ILE A 76 -2.82 -4.17 -17.13
CA ILE A 76 -1.39 -4.43 -16.94
C ILE A 76 -0.77 -3.43 -15.97
N ASP A 77 -1.09 -2.15 -16.07
CA ASP A 77 -0.61 -1.11 -15.15
C ASP A 77 -1.10 -1.36 -13.73
N ARG A 78 -2.34 -1.82 -13.57
CA ARG A 78 -2.90 -2.23 -12.29
C ARG A 78 -2.17 -3.42 -11.70
N GLU A 79 -1.87 -4.44 -12.51
CA GLU A 79 -1.10 -5.63 -12.11
C GLU A 79 0.30 -5.25 -11.62
N ASN A 80 1.00 -4.40 -12.35
CA ASN A 80 2.32 -3.91 -11.98
C ASN A 80 2.29 -3.21 -10.62
N LYS A 81 1.26 -2.40 -10.35
CA LYS A 81 1.09 -1.75 -9.04
C LYS A 81 0.90 -2.76 -7.92
N ILE A 82 0.08 -3.80 -8.12
CA ILE A 82 -0.11 -4.87 -7.13
C ILE A 82 1.23 -5.56 -6.83
N ILE A 83 2.01 -5.89 -7.87
CA ILE A 83 3.33 -6.51 -7.72
C ILE A 83 4.29 -5.61 -6.92
N GLU A 84 4.33 -4.31 -7.22
CA GLU A 84 5.15 -3.34 -6.48
C GLU A 84 4.76 -3.25 -5.01
N ASP A 85 3.47 -3.21 -4.70
CA ASP A 85 2.94 -3.18 -3.33
C ASP A 85 3.31 -4.45 -2.57
N LEU A 86 3.21 -5.62 -3.21
CA LEU A 86 3.62 -6.91 -2.65
C LEU A 86 5.12 -6.98 -2.37
N LEU A 87 5.96 -6.51 -3.31
CA LEU A 87 7.40 -6.45 -3.12
C LEU A 87 7.80 -5.48 -1.98
N CYS A 88 7.07 -4.37 -1.84
CA CYS A 88 7.24 -3.46 -0.73
C CYS A 88 6.93 -4.15 0.61
N MET A 89 5.83 -4.89 0.70
CA MET A 89 5.41 -5.64 1.89
C MET A 89 6.46 -6.68 2.29
N VAL A 90 6.95 -7.48 1.35
CA VAL A 90 8.02 -8.49 1.59
C VAL A 90 9.34 -7.85 2.06
N ARG A 91 9.65 -6.64 1.57
CA ARG A 91 10.84 -5.90 2.02
C ARG A 91 10.69 -5.33 3.43
N LEU A 92 9.48 -4.94 3.82
CA LEU A 92 9.18 -4.46 5.18
C LEU A 92 9.24 -5.59 6.20
N ASP A 93 8.78 -6.80 5.86
CA ASP A 93 8.87 -7.99 6.72
C ASP A 93 10.33 -8.43 6.98
N ARG A 94 11.20 -8.20 6.03
CA ARG A 94 12.64 -8.36 6.25
C ARG A 94 13.21 -7.18 7.03
N ALA A 95 12.75 -6.98 8.25
CA ALA A 95 12.98 -5.83 9.14
C ALA A 95 14.46 -5.50 9.48
N SER A 96 15.41 -5.89 8.66
CA SER A 96 16.83 -5.56 8.77
C SER A 96 17.34 -4.55 7.73
N SER A 97 16.47 -3.99 6.89
CA SER A 97 16.91 -2.88 6.04
C SER A 97 17.08 -1.64 6.92
N ALA A 98 18.32 -1.28 7.20
CA ALA A 98 18.65 -0.06 7.93
C ALA A 98 17.90 1.11 7.31
N LEU A 99 17.16 1.84 8.15
CA LEU A 99 16.49 3.07 7.75
C LEU A 99 17.57 4.10 7.38
N ASN A 100 17.41 4.77 6.26
CA ASN A 100 18.27 5.90 5.89
C ASN A 100 17.71 7.19 6.51
N ILE A 101 17.97 7.35 7.80
CA ILE A 101 17.44 8.48 8.56
C ILE A 101 18.22 9.75 8.20
N SER A 102 17.49 10.78 7.80
CA SER A 102 18.00 12.12 7.50
C SER A 102 17.08 13.20 8.09
N SER A 103 17.58 14.41 8.17
CA SER A 103 16.81 15.56 8.62
C SER A 103 15.97 16.08 7.45
N VAL A 104 14.66 15.92 7.53
CA VAL A 104 13.73 16.23 6.44
C VAL A 104 12.77 17.34 6.86
N ASN A 105 12.58 18.33 5.98
CA ASN A 105 11.55 19.34 6.13
C ASN A 105 10.19 18.75 5.73
N MET A 106 9.36 18.45 6.72
CA MET A 106 8.07 17.78 6.51
C MET A 106 7.05 18.65 5.76
N ASN A 107 7.15 19.97 5.86
CA ASN A 107 6.27 20.89 5.14
C ASN A 107 6.53 20.79 3.63
N GLU A 108 7.79 20.90 3.21
CA GLU A 108 8.19 20.79 1.81
C GLU A 108 7.85 19.42 1.23
N LEU A 109 8.08 18.35 1.99
CA LEU A 109 7.76 16.99 1.57
C LEU A 109 6.25 16.82 1.35
N LEU A 110 5.41 17.28 2.28
CA LEU A 110 3.96 17.22 2.16
C LEU A 110 3.44 18.03 0.97
N GLU A 111 3.95 19.24 0.77
CA GLU A 111 3.59 20.07 -0.38
C GLU A 111 3.93 19.38 -1.71
N LEU A 112 5.10 18.74 -1.82
CA LEU A 112 5.51 17.99 -3.00
C LEU A 112 4.59 16.78 -3.26
N VAL A 113 4.23 16.03 -2.22
CA VAL A 113 3.31 14.90 -2.34
C VAL A 113 1.93 15.36 -2.80
N LEU A 114 1.37 16.40 -2.17
CA LEU A 114 0.06 16.94 -2.53
C LEU A 114 0.05 17.51 -3.95
N LYS A 115 1.11 18.22 -4.36
CA LYS A 115 1.26 18.72 -5.73
C LYS A 115 1.25 17.57 -6.75
N ARG A 116 1.92 16.46 -6.46
CA ARG A 116 1.94 15.27 -7.33
C ARG A 116 0.57 14.60 -7.43
N LEU A 117 -0.21 14.60 -6.34
CA LEU A 117 -1.52 13.96 -6.29
C LEU A 117 -2.68 14.87 -6.76
N LYS A 118 -2.43 16.16 -6.97
CA LYS A 118 -3.44 17.11 -7.43
C LYS A 118 -4.16 16.69 -8.72
N PRO A 119 -3.48 16.13 -9.76
CA PRO A 119 -4.18 15.66 -10.96
C PRO A 119 -5.14 14.48 -10.69
N LEU A 120 -4.81 13.63 -9.72
CA LEU A 120 -5.67 12.52 -9.30
C LEU A 120 -6.92 13.03 -8.58
N ALA A 121 -6.76 13.99 -7.67
CA ALA A 121 -7.87 14.64 -6.96
C ALA A 121 -8.80 15.41 -7.92
N ALA A 122 -8.23 16.08 -8.92
CA ALA A 122 -9.00 16.82 -9.92
C ALA A 122 -9.95 15.94 -10.75
N LYS A 123 -9.62 14.67 -10.98
CA LYS A 123 -10.50 13.71 -11.68
C LYS A 123 -11.85 13.49 -10.97
N LYS A 124 -11.89 13.68 -9.65
CA LYS A 124 -13.10 13.55 -8.81
C LYS A 124 -13.57 14.90 -8.24
N ASN A 125 -12.99 16.00 -8.71
CA ASN A 125 -13.24 17.35 -8.18
C ASN A 125 -13.04 17.43 -6.65
N ILE A 126 -11.98 16.77 -6.13
CA ILE A 126 -11.65 16.76 -4.71
C ILE A 126 -10.68 17.89 -4.41
N GLU A 127 -11.01 18.70 -3.39
CA GLU A 127 -10.14 19.76 -2.90
C GLU A 127 -9.10 19.18 -1.94
N LEU A 128 -7.80 19.50 -2.17
CA LEU A 128 -6.70 19.14 -1.27
C LEU A 128 -6.33 20.35 -0.43
N LEU A 129 -6.57 20.26 0.88
CA LEU A 129 -6.26 21.31 1.86
C LEU A 129 -5.03 20.89 2.66
N PHE A 130 -4.05 21.80 2.78
CA PHE A 130 -2.88 21.59 3.64
C PHE A 130 -2.80 22.68 4.69
N GLU A 131 -2.69 22.28 5.94
CA GLU A 131 -2.58 23.18 7.08
C GLU A 131 -1.34 22.83 7.91
N SER A 132 -0.50 23.83 8.15
CA SER A 132 0.64 23.73 9.04
C SER A 132 0.85 25.07 9.76
N PHE A 133 0.96 25.02 11.07
CA PHE A 133 1.15 26.23 11.88
C PHE A 133 2.61 26.67 12.00
N ARG A 134 3.55 25.77 11.72
CA ARG A 134 4.99 26.03 11.82
C ARG A 134 5.80 25.07 10.97
N PRO A 135 7.03 25.45 10.60
CA PRO A 135 7.96 24.51 9.97
C PRO A 135 8.28 23.35 10.91
N VAL A 136 8.22 22.13 10.40
CA VAL A 136 8.53 20.89 11.12
C VAL A 136 9.67 20.17 10.42
N VAL A 137 10.75 19.92 11.16
CA VAL A 137 11.87 19.10 10.70
C VAL A 137 11.88 17.82 11.52
N ALA A 138 11.92 16.66 10.84
CA ALA A 138 11.92 15.36 11.49
C ALA A 138 13.09 14.50 11.01
N GLN A 139 13.57 13.62 11.89
CA GLN A 139 14.58 12.60 11.58
C GLN A 139 13.87 11.36 11.06
N VAL A 140 13.79 11.23 9.74
CA VAL A 140 13.03 10.17 9.07
C VAL A 140 13.75 9.66 7.83
N ASP A 141 13.35 8.49 7.35
CA ASP A 141 13.69 8.01 6.02
C ASP A 141 12.76 8.69 5.02
N GLU A 142 13.28 9.67 4.26
CA GLU A 142 12.53 10.51 3.34
C GLU A 142 11.76 9.69 2.31
N VAL A 143 12.36 8.63 1.77
CA VAL A 143 11.75 7.80 0.74
C VAL A 143 10.57 7.03 1.32
N LYS A 144 10.75 6.42 2.48
CA LYS A 144 9.72 5.61 3.13
C LYS A 144 8.56 6.47 3.63
N ILE A 145 8.85 7.62 4.26
CA ILE A 145 7.79 8.49 4.74
C ILE A 145 7.00 9.12 3.59
N THR A 146 7.68 9.47 2.49
CA THR A 146 7.02 9.94 1.26
C THR A 146 6.06 8.90 0.70
N GLN A 147 6.46 7.62 0.71
CA GLN A 147 5.61 6.51 0.26
C GLN A 147 4.39 6.34 1.16
N VAL A 148 4.57 6.36 2.48
CA VAL A 148 3.48 6.26 3.45
C VAL A 148 2.45 7.38 3.25
N ILE A 149 2.93 8.63 3.20
CA ILE A 149 2.06 9.80 3.04
C ILE A 149 1.33 9.74 1.69
N SER A 150 2.03 9.38 0.62
CA SER A 150 1.42 9.23 -0.71
C SER A 150 0.30 8.20 -0.70
N ASN A 151 0.52 7.02 -0.12
CA ASN A 151 -0.48 5.97 -0.03
C ASN A 151 -1.71 6.41 0.78
N LEU A 152 -1.50 7.11 1.89
CA LEU A 152 -2.61 7.61 2.72
C LEU A 152 -3.45 8.66 1.97
N VAL A 153 -2.80 9.61 1.31
CA VAL A 153 -3.50 10.67 0.55
C VAL A 153 -4.18 10.09 -0.70
N GLU A 154 -3.52 9.17 -1.42
CA GLU A 154 -4.15 8.45 -2.54
C GLU A 154 -5.41 7.70 -2.10
N ASN A 155 -5.35 7.00 -0.98
CA ASN A 155 -6.50 6.31 -0.42
C ASN A 155 -7.62 7.29 -0.02
N ALA A 156 -7.27 8.41 0.62
CA ALA A 156 -8.22 9.44 0.97
C ALA A 156 -8.93 10.03 -0.27
N ILE A 157 -8.23 10.18 -1.40
CA ILE A 157 -8.81 10.61 -2.68
C ILE A 157 -9.65 9.48 -3.29
N LYS A 158 -9.14 8.27 -3.33
CA LYS A 158 -9.78 7.12 -3.99
C LYS A 158 -11.12 6.78 -3.37
N TYR A 159 -11.20 6.77 -2.05
CA TYR A 159 -12.41 6.40 -1.30
C TYR A 159 -13.29 7.58 -0.91
N ASN A 160 -12.95 8.78 -1.38
CA ASN A 160 -13.77 9.97 -1.18
C ASN A 160 -14.96 10.03 -2.16
N ASN A 161 -15.95 10.80 -1.78
CA ASN A 161 -17.04 11.18 -2.68
C ASN A 161 -16.56 12.19 -3.73
N VAL A 162 -17.27 12.26 -4.86
CA VAL A 162 -17.10 13.34 -5.84
C VAL A 162 -17.44 14.67 -5.16
N ASP A 163 -16.73 15.74 -5.53
CA ASP A 163 -16.85 17.08 -4.92
C ASP A 163 -16.50 17.12 -3.42
N GLY A 164 -15.73 16.14 -2.94
CA GLY A 164 -15.28 16.07 -1.56
C GLY A 164 -14.01 16.89 -1.31
N TRP A 165 -13.47 16.72 -0.12
CA TRP A 165 -12.19 17.34 0.28
C TRP A 165 -11.31 16.37 1.06
N VAL A 166 -10.00 16.58 1.01
CA VAL A 166 -8.98 15.89 1.83
C VAL A 166 -8.19 16.95 2.57
N HIS A 167 -8.22 16.89 3.88
CA HIS A 167 -7.47 17.81 4.74
C HIS A 167 -6.25 17.10 5.34
N VAL A 168 -5.08 17.62 5.07
CA VAL A 168 -3.80 17.17 5.62
C VAL A 168 -3.31 18.23 6.60
N SER A 169 -3.19 17.87 7.88
CA SER A 169 -2.67 18.76 8.91
C SER A 169 -1.32 18.27 9.42
N LEU A 170 -0.35 19.18 9.53
CA LEU A 170 0.96 18.91 10.11
C LEU A 170 1.12 19.65 11.43
N ASN A 171 1.16 18.89 12.51
CA ASN A 171 1.37 19.40 13.87
C ASN A 171 2.56 18.69 14.50
N ALA A 172 3.37 19.43 15.26
CA ALA A 172 4.45 18.88 16.07
C ALA A 172 4.33 19.43 17.48
N ASP A 173 4.33 18.54 18.46
CA ASP A 173 4.44 18.89 19.87
C ASP A 173 5.90 18.93 20.31
N HIS A 174 6.21 19.81 21.29
CA HIS A 174 7.56 19.99 21.82
C HIS A 174 8.04 18.85 22.76
N GLN A 175 7.38 17.71 22.77
CA GLN A 175 7.65 16.63 23.72
C GLN A 175 8.50 15.47 23.16
N PHE A 176 9.33 15.71 22.13
CA PHE A 176 10.33 14.72 21.71
C PHE A 176 11.67 15.38 21.41
#